data_a45bfd6d0056bfa9ec0787d1e6bfa750
#
_entry.id   a45bfd6d0056bfa9ec0787d1e6bfa750
#
_cell.length_a   1.000
_cell.length_b   1.000
_cell.length_c   1.000
_cell.angle_alpha   90.00
_cell.angle_beta   90.00
_cell.angle_gamma   90.00
#
_symmetry.space_group_name_H-M   'P 1'
#
loop_
_entity.id
_entity.type
_entity.pdbx_description
1 polymer ?
#
loop_
_entity_poly.entity_id
_entity_poly.type
_entity_poly.pdbx_seq_one_letter_code
_entity_poly.pdbx_strand_id
1 'polypeptide(L)'
;MRRRHAAAAALVCCVPALAAPHGPGKSYGRRADVMAAARSIADELSLEASWVATTLGRARFVPSVAQLIMPPASPRARNWNAYRTRFVDSRPIEAGACWWRDNASWLDQAAQRFGVPPDIVVGIVGVETHYGRHTGTFRVLDALATLSFDFPSGRSNRSAFFRAELAQFLRLVSREGWDATAVTGSYAGAMGMPQFMPSSVLNYAIDFDDDGRVDLNGSHADVIGSVARFLAEHGWRRGMPTHYRVEPPGDIVDRALLLVPDIVPSFSPAQMAQRGARLDDEALQHEGSLSLVELLNGEAPPSYVAGTQNFYALTRYNASSYYALAVIELARAVSAVD
;
A
#
# COMPACT_ATOMS: atom_id res chain seq x y z
N MET A 1 26.90 8.24 9.73
CA MET A 1 25.83 8.93 8.97
C MET A 1 24.64 7.99 8.80
N ARG A 2 23.63 8.12 9.65
CA ARG A 2 22.44 7.24 9.63
C ARG A 2 21.41 7.82 8.66
N ARG A 3 21.30 7.28 7.47
CA ARG A 3 20.16 7.55 6.58
C ARG A 3 18.94 6.82 7.15
N ARG A 4 18.09 7.56 7.86
CA ARG A 4 16.75 7.11 8.23
C ARG A 4 15.93 6.99 6.94
N HIS A 5 15.73 5.79 6.45
CA HIS A 5 14.73 5.51 5.43
C HIS A 5 13.37 5.68 6.11
N ALA A 6 12.72 6.81 5.84
CA ALA A 6 11.36 7.05 6.27
C ALA A 6 10.45 6.12 5.44
N ALA A 7 10.08 5.00 6.01
CA ALA A 7 9.06 4.12 5.45
C ALA A 7 7.73 4.89 5.36
N ALA A 8 7.25 5.06 4.14
CA ALA A 8 5.96 5.68 3.86
C ALA A 8 4.84 4.69 4.19
N ALA A 9 4.37 4.68 5.43
CA ALA A 9 3.15 3.96 5.78
C ALA A 9 1.95 4.69 5.17
N ALA A 10 1.50 4.27 4.01
CA ALA A 10 0.19 4.59 3.51
C ALA A 10 -0.81 3.71 4.27
N LEU A 11 -1.41 4.23 5.32
CA LEU A 11 -2.55 3.59 5.97
C LEU A 11 -3.76 3.80 5.05
N VAL A 12 -3.93 2.98 4.05
CA VAL A 12 -5.19 2.84 3.35
C VAL A 12 -6.06 1.90 4.19
N CYS A 13 -6.68 2.45 5.24
CA CYS A 13 -7.81 1.78 5.86
C CYS A 13 -8.98 1.93 4.88
N CYS A 14 -9.55 0.83 4.39
CA CYS A 14 -10.91 0.81 3.89
C CYS A 14 -11.84 1.34 4.98
N VAL A 15 -12.10 2.64 4.96
CA VAL A 15 -13.19 3.23 5.72
C VAL A 15 -14.42 3.04 4.85
N PRO A 16 -15.50 2.40 5.34
CA PRO A 16 -16.74 2.32 4.57
C PRO A 16 -17.16 3.74 4.18
N ALA A 17 -17.60 3.90 2.95
CA ALA A 17 -17.98 5.17 2.35
C ALA A 17 -19.08 5.87 3.17
N LEU A 18 -18.68 6.71 4.09
CA LEU A 18 -19.48 7.76 4.69
C LEU A 18 -18.93 9.09 4.19
N ALA A 19 -19.18 9.38 2.93
CA ALA A 19 -18.94 10.69 2.37
C ALA A 19 -20.28 11.31 1.98
N ALA A 20 -20.84 12.09 2.89
CA ALA A 20 -21.72 13.16 2.48
C ALA A 20 -20.90 14.14 1.60
N PRO A 21 -21.44 14.69 0.51
CA PRO A 21 -20.73 15.66 -0.30
C PRO A 21 -20.51 16.91 0.55
N HIS A 22 -19.30 17.08 1.04
CA HIS A 22 -18.90 18.35 1.63
C HIS A 22 -18.88 19.38 0.51
N GLY A 23 -19.54 20.53 0.74
CA GLY A 23 -19.58 21.62 -0.21
C GLY A 23 -18.20 22.04 -0.71
N PRO A 24 -18.09 22.74 -1.84
CA PRO A 24 -16.82 23.05 -2.48
C PRO A 24 -15.93 23.85 -1.54
N GLY A 25 -14.83 23.26 -1.11
CA GLY A 25 -13.81 23.90 -0.29
C GLY A 25 -13.16 25.10 -1.01
N LYS A 26 -12.37 25.89 -0.26
CA LYS A 26 -11.64 27.03 -0.84
C LYS A 26 -10.70 26.56 -1.95
N SER A 27 -10.74 27.25 -3.09
CA SER A 27 -9.84 27.02 -4.22
C SER A 27 -8.40 27.40 -3.87
N TYR A 28 -7.45 26.67 -4.40
CA TYR A 28 -6.03 26.95 -4.29
C TYR A 28 -5.51 27.99 -5.31
N GLY A 29 -6.32 28.36 -6.30
CA GLY A 29 -5.89 29.17 -7.44
C GLY A 29 -5.37 30.58 -7.14
N ARG A 30 -5.59 31.10 -5.93
CA ARG A 30 -5.08 32.41 -5.50
C ARG A 30 -4.00 32.34 -4.43
N ARG A 31 -3.55 31.15 -4.04
CA ARG A 31 -2.52 30.97 -3.00
C ARG A 31 -1.13 31.11 -3.59
N ALA A 32 -0.37 32.07 -3.07
CA ALA A 32 0.98 32.37 -3.58
C ALA A 32 1.95 31.18 -3.43
N ASP A 33 1.86 30.43 -2.33
CA ASP A 33 2.66 29.23 -2.08
C ASP A 33 2.34 28.10 -3.06
N VAL A 34 1.06 27.92 -3.44
CA VAL A 34 0.63 26.94 -4.44
C VAL A 34 1.13 27.33 -5.84
N MET A 35 1.04 28.62 -6.19
CA MET A 35 1.54 29.11 -7.48
C MET A 35 3.07 29.08 -7.57
N ALA A 36 3.77 29.27 -6.45
CA ALA A 36 5.22 29.05 -6.40
C ALA A 36 5.57 27.56 -6.61
N ALA A 37 4.84 26.66 -5.94
CA ALA A 37 5.01 25.22 -6.15
C ALA A 37 4.68 24.78 -7.58
N ALA A 38 3.66 25.39 -8.22
CA ALA A 38 3.31 25.13 -9.63
C ALA A 38 4.48 25.40 -10.57
N ARG A 39 5.17 26.53 -10.38
CA ARG A 39 6.37 26.87 -11.17
C ARG A 39 7.49 25.85 -10.95
N SER A 40 7.79 25.52 -9.67
CA SER A 40 8.82 24.55 -9.35
C SER A 40 8.54 23.16 -9.97
N ILE A 41 7.29 22.71 -9.92
CA ILE A 41 6.87 21.43 -10.52
C ILE A 41 6.98 21.48 -12.05
N ALA A 42 6.59 22.59 -12.67
CA ALA A 42 6.70 22.77 -14.12
C ALA A 42 8.17 22.69 -14.58
N ASP A 43 9.06 23.38 -13.88
CA ASP A 43 10.50 23.39 -14.17
C ASP A 43 11.12 22.00 -13.96
N GLU A 44 10.83 21.33 -12.81
CA GLU A 44 11.36 20.01 -12.47
C GLU A 44 10.94 18.93 -13.48
N LEU A 45 9.68 18.96 -13.92
CA LEU A 45 9.11 17.93 -14.78
C LEU A 45 9.08 18.31 -16.27
N SER A 46 9.58 19.49 -16.63
CA SER A 46 9.54 20.04 -18.00
C SER A 46 8.11 20.09 -18.55
N LEU A 47 7.15 20.47 -17.69
CA LEU A 47 5.75 20.67 -18.06
C LEU A 47 5.48 22.15 -18.38
N GLU A 48 4.44 22.40 -19.17
CA GLU A 48 4.04 23.77 -19.51
C GLU A 48 3.53 24.51 -18.25
N ALA A 49 4.17 25.63 -17.89
CA ALA A 49 3.95 26.33 -16.61
C ALA A 49 2.52 26.85 -16.45
N SER A 50 1.91 27.35 -17.53
CA SER A 50 0.53 27.85 -17.48
C SER A 50 -0.48 26.72 -17.29
N TRP A 51 -0.22 25.54 -17.87
CA TRP A 51 -1.04 24.36 -17.67
C TRP A 51 -0.97 23.86 -16.24
N VAL A 52 0.25 23.77 -15.65
CA VAL A 52 0.43 23.35 -14.25
C VAL A 52 -0.27 24.31 -13.30
N ALA A 53 -0.07 25.63 -13.50
CA ALA A 53 -0.70 26.66 -12.66
C ALA A 53 -2.23 26.62 -12.77
N THR A 54 -2.78 26.48 -13.98
CA THR A 54 -4.21 26.37 -14.22
C THR A 54 -4.79 25.10 -13.56
N THR A 55 -4.13 23.97 -13.72
CA THR A 55 -4.56 22.68 -13.17
C THR A 55 -4.56 22.72 -11.64
N LEU A 56 -3.48 23.16 -11.01
CA LEU A 56 -3.42 23.33 -9.55
C LEU A 56 -4.41 24.39 -9.05
N GLY A 57 -4.66 25.42 -9.83
CA GLY A 57 -5.68 26.44 -9.54
C GLY A 57 -7.11 25.89 -9.45
N ARG A 58 -7.38 24.75 -10.10
CA ARG A 58 -8.67 24.02 -10.04
C ARG A 58 -8.79 23.11 -8.80
N ALA A 59 -7.70 22.89 -8.07
CA ALA A 59 -7.72 22.10 -6.84
C ALA A 59 -8.47 22.84 -5.72
N ARG A 60 -9.05 22.07 -4.80
CA ARG A 60 -9.83 22.56 -3.66
C ARG A 60 -9.39 21.92 -2.36
N PHE A 61 -9.41 22.68 -1.29
CA PHE A 61 -9.21 22.13 0.06
C PHE A 61 -10.38 21.24 0.45
N VAL A 62 -10.10 20.03 0.95
CA VAL A 62 -11.11 19.05 1.38
C VAL A 62 -10.93 18.75 2.87
N PRO A 63 -11.78 19.32 3.76
CA PRO A 63 -11.64 19.12 5.21
C PRO A 63 -11.65 17.66 5.64
N SER A 64 -12.47 16.81 5.01
CA SER A 64 -12.53 15.39 5.33
C SER A 64 -11.22 14.64 5.01
N VAL A 65 -10.48 15.06 4.00
CA VAL A 65 -9.13 14.54 3.69
C VAL A 65 -8.18 14.83 4.85
N ALA A 66 -8.18 16.07 5.35
CA ALA A 66 -7.35 16.46 6.49
C ALA A 66 -7.75 15.73 7.79
N GLN A 67 -9.02 15.36 7.95
CA GLN A 67 -9.49 14.57 9.09
C GLN A 67 -9.13 13.08 8.95
N LEU A 68 -9.35 12.48 7.78
CA LEU A 68 -9.12 11.05 7.53
C LEU A 68 -7.64 10.66 7.59
N ILE A 69 -6.73 11.59 7.27
CA ILE A 69 -5.29 11.32 7.36
C ILE A 69 -4.80 11.28 8.82
N MET A 70 -5.56 11.81 9.77
CA MET A 70 -5.18 11.80 11.18
C MET A 70 -5.35 10.39 11.80
N PRO A 71 -4.49 10.01 12.77
CA PRO A 71 -4.73 8.83 13.55
C PRO A 71 -6.05 8.97 14.31
N PRO A 72 -6.72 7.86 14.67
CA PRO A 72 -7.92 7.92 15.49
C PRO A 72 -7.68 8.66 16.80
N ALA A 73 -8.66 9.45 17.25
CA ALA A 73 -8.56 10.30 18.44
C ALA A 73 -8.24 9.53 19.73
N SER A 74 -8.63 8.27 19.83
CA SER A 74 -8.21 7.35 20.88
C SER A 74 -7.22 6.35 20.28
N PRO A 75 -6.04 6.16 20.90
CA PRO A 75 -5.17 5.05 20.53
C PRO A 75 -5.93 3.75 20.81
N ARG A 76 -6.56 3.18 19.81
CA ARG A 76 -7.02 1.79 19.93
C ARG A 76 -5.77 0.96 20.07
N ALA A 77 -5.69 0.16 21.12
CA ALA A 77 -4.64 -0.81 21.28
C ALA A 77 -4.52 -1.58 19.95
N ARG A 78 -3.31 -1.65 19.41
CA ARG A 78 -3.05 -2.44 18.20
C ARG A 78 -3.53 -3.86 18.47
N ASN A 79 -4.46 -4.35 17.67
CA ASN A 79 -5.07 -5.65 17.85
C ASN A 79 -5.14 -6.36 16.49
N TRP A 80 -4.27 -7.34 16.29
CA TRP A 80 -4.19 -8.12 15.07
C TRP A 80 -5.49 -8.87 14.81
N ASN A 81 -6.07 -9.53 15.82
CA ASN A 81 -7.31 -10.27 15.64
C ASN A 81 -8.45 -9.38 15.14
N ALA A 82 -8.60 -8.19 15.72
CA ALA A 82 -9.60 -7.22 15.27
C ALA A 82 -9.29 -6.59 13.91
N TYR A 83 -8.01 -6.52 13.51
CA TYR A 83 -7.61 -6.06 12.17
C TYR A 83 -7.89 -7.13 11.13
N ARG A 84 -7.51 -8.36 11.41
CA ARG A 84 -7.69 -9.54 10.57
C ARG A 84 -9.14 -9.75 10.15
N THR A 85 -10.08 -9.69 11.10
CA THR A 85 -11.53 -9.91 10.85
C THR A 85 -12.16 -8.91 9.87
N ARG A 86 -11.50 -7.82 9.54
CA ARG A 86 -11.99 -6.88 8.51
C ARG A 86 -11.81 -7.40 7.10
N PHE A 87 -10.88 -8.30 6.90
CA PHE A 87 -10.47 -8.79 5.58
C PHE A 87 -10.71 -10.29 5.43
N VAL A 88 -10.57 -11.06 6.51
CA VAL A 88 -10.71 -12.52 6.50
C VAL A 88 -12.06 -12.87 7.10
N ASP A 89 -13.10 -12.75 6.29
CA ASP A 89 -14.50 -13.08 6.58
C ASP A 89 -15.12 -13.74 5.34
N SER A 90 -16.27 -14.39 5.46
CA SER A 90 -16.93 -15.12 4.37
C SER A 90 -17.12 -14.29 3.10
N ARG A 91 -17.57 -13.05 3.23
CA ARG A 91 -17.83 -12.17 2.08
C ARG A 91 -16.59 -11.83 1.25
N PRO A 92 -15.45 -11.36 1.82
CA PRO A 92 -14.22 -11.16 1.06
C PRO A 92 -13.68 -12.46 0.45
N ILE A 93 -13.80 -13.60 1.16
CA ILE A 93 -13.32 -14.90 0.68
C ILE A 93 -14.14 -15.35 -0.54
N GLU A 94 -15.45 -15.36 -0.46
CA GLU A 94 -16.35 -15.73 -1.57
C GLU A 94 -16.17 -14.81 -2.79
N ALA A 95 -16.06 -13.49 -2.55
CA ALA A 95 -15.80 -12.53 -3.61
C ALA A 95 -14.42 -12.76 -4.27
N GLY A 96 -13.42 -13.14 -3.47
CA GLY A 96 -12.08 -13.46 -3.94
C GLY A 96 -12.04 -14.72 -4.81
N ALA A 97 -12.72 -15.78 -4.40
CA ALA A 97 -12.82 -17.00 -5.19
C ALA A 97 -13.52 -16.76 -6.54
N CYS A 98 -14.62 -15.96 -6.55
CA CYS A 98 -15.23 -15.56 -7.82
C CYS A 98 -14.28 -14.76 -8.70
N TRP A 99 -13.63 -13.74 -8.12
CA TRP A 99 -12.70 -12.89 -8.86
C TRP A 99 -11.49 -13.67 -9.38
N TRP A 100 -10.99 -14.67 -8.64
CA TRP A 100 -9.91 -15.57 -9.06
C TRP A 100 -10.33 -16.35 -10.32
N ARG A 101 -11.46 -17.07 -10.26
CA ARG A 101 -11.97 -17.87 -11.40
C ARG A 101 -12.16 -17.03 -12.66
N ASP A 102 -12.72 -15.83 -12.50
CA ASP A 102 -12.95 -14.91 -13.62
C ASP A 102 -11.65 -14.41 -14.27
N ASN A 103 -10.52 -14.46 -13.53
CA ASN A 103 -9.24 -13.92 -13.95
C ASN A 103 -8.08 -14.94 -13.95
N ALA A 104 -8.38 -16.24 -13.87
CA ALA A 104 -7.38 -17.30 -13.68
C ALA A 104 -6.25 -17.25 -14.71
N SER A 105 -6.58 -17.03 -16.00
CA SER A 105 -5.58 -16.98 -17.07
C SER A 105 -4.59 -15.81 -16.90
N TRP A 106 -5.06 -14.65 -16.46
CA TRP A 106 -4.19 -13.49 -16.22
C TRP A 106 -3.33 -13.67 -14.98
N LEU A 107 -3.88 -14.27 -13.94
CA LEU A 107 -3.17 -14.60 -12.72
C LEU A 107 -2.03 -15.60 -12.99
N ASP A 108 -2.29 -16.63 -13.80
CA ASP A 108 -1.28 -17.62 -14.20
C ASP A 108 -0.17 -16.99 -15.04
N GLN A 109 -0.52 -16.11 -16.01
CA GLN A 109 0.46 -15.39 -16.81
C GLN A 109 1.33 -14.47 -15.95
N ALA A 110 0.73 -13.76 -14.98
CA ALA A 110 1.48 -12.91 -14.06
C ALA A 110 2.40 -13.74 -13.16
N ALA A 111 1.94 -14.90 -12.67
CA ALA A 111 2.76 -15.82 -11.88
C ALA A 111 3.95 -16.37 -12.71
N GLN A 112 3.73 -16.71 -13.96
CA GLN A 112 4.80 -17.14 -14.87
C GLN A 112 5.81 -16.03 -15.14
N ARG A 113 5.35 -14.81 -15.39
CA ARG A 113 6.20 -13.67 -15.75
C ARG A 113 6.97 -13.11 -14.56
N PHE A 114 6.30 -12.88 -13.45
CA PHE A 114 6.84 -12.15 -12.29
C PHE A 114 7.18 -13.02 -11.08
N GLY A 115 6.77 -14.28 -11.07
CA GLY A 115 7.03 -15.21 -9.97
C GLY A 115 6.20 -14.95 -8.71
N VAL A 116 5.17 -14.12 -8.80
CA VAL A 116 4.23 -13.85 -7.70
C VAL A 116 3.06 -14.81 -7.82
N PRO A 117 2.73 -15.62 -6.79
CA PRO A 117 1.65 -16.58 -6.89
C PRO A 117 0.28 -15.90 -6.94
N PRO A 118 -0.71 -16.50 -7.64
CA PRO A 118 -2.05 -15.97 -7.84
C PRO A 118 -2.74 -15.50 -6.56
N ASP A 119 -2.69 -16.29 -5.51
CA ASP A 119 -3.32 -16.01 -4.21
C ASP A 119 -2.86 -14.69 -3.61
N ILE A 120 -1.57 -14.35 -3.72
CA ILE A 120 -1.00 -13.09 -3.21
C ILE A 120 -1.56 -11.89 -3.97
N VAL A 121 -1.69 -11.97 -5.29
CA VAL A 121 -2.29 -10.91 -6.10
C VAL A 121 -3.76 -10.72 -5.72
N VAL A 122 -4.52 -11.81 -5.62
CA VAL A 122 -5.92 -11.84 -5.16
C VAL A 122 -6.05 -11.23 -3.76
N GLY A 123 -5.15 -11.61 -2.83
CA GLY A 123 -5.11 -11.08 -1.48
C GLY A 123 -4.91 -9.56 -1.43
N ILE A 124 -3.99 -9.04 -2.26
CA ILE A 124 -3.74 -7.58 -2.35
C ILE A 124 -4.99 -6.85 -2.86
N VAL A 125 -5.53 -7.26 -4.01
CA VAL A 125 -6.72 -6.59 -4.60
C VAL A 125 -7.92 -6.67 -3.67
N GLY A 126 -8.05 -7.79 -2.94
CA GLY A 126 -9.08 -7.97 -1.92
C GLY A 126 -8.94 -7.01 -0.75
N VAL A 127 -7.73 -6.87 -0.19
CA VAL A 127 -7.45 -5.97 0.95
C VAL A 127 -7.56 -4.50 0.53
N GLU A 128 -7.10 -4.14 -0.66
CA GLU A 128 -7.08 -2.74 -1.12
C GLU A 128 -8.48 -2.21 -1.44
N THR A 129 -9.24 -2.92 -2.26
CA THR A 129 -10.48 -2.37 -2.81
C THR A 129 -11.66 -3.33 -2.78
N HIS A 130 -11.52 -4.46 -2.11
CA HIS A 130 -12.56 -5.49 -2.14
C HIS A 130 -12.91 -5.87 -3.58
N TYR A 131 -11.86 -6.17 -4.36
CA TYR A 131 -11.95 -6.55 -5.79
C TYR A 131 -12.60 -5.45 -6.65
N GLY A 132 -12.15 -4.20 -6.47
CA GLY A 132 -12.60 -3.04 -7.25
C GLY A 132 -13.88 -2.35 -6.75
N ARG A 133 -14.53 -2.86 -5.69
CA ARG A 133 -15.77 -2.24 -5.16
C ARG A 133 -15.55 -0.90 -4.45
N HIS A 134 -14.34 -0.64 -3.98
CA HIS A 134 -14.02 0.54 -3.13
C HIS A 134 -12.74 1.23 -3.59
N THR A 135 -12.71 1.75 -4.79
CA THR A 135 -11.53 2.43 -5.37
C THR A 135 -11.34 3.88 -4.87
N GLY A 136 -12.32 4.41 -4.13
CA GLY A 136 -12.31 5.77 -3.60
C GLY A 136 -13.09 6.75 -4.47
N THR A 137 -13.57 7.84 -3.84
CA THR A 137 -14.46 8.84 -4.46
C THR A 137 -13.91 10.27 -4.36
N PHE A 138 -12.73 10.45 -3.76
CA PHE A 138 -12.08 11.75 -3.68
C PHE A 138 -11.43 12.10 -5.01
N ARG A 139 -11.54 13.35 -5.45
CA ARG A 139 -10.71 13.82 -6.55
C ARG A 139 -9.24 13.77 -6.10
N VAL A 140 -8.43 13.03 -6.84
CA VAL A 140 -7.00 12.82 -6.51
C VAL A 140 -6.26 14.16 -6.44
N LEU A 141 -6.55 15.08 -7.37
CA LEU A 141 -6.00 16.43 -7.35
C LEU A 141 -6.26 17.16 -6.03
N ASP A 142 -7.50 17.11 -5.53
CA ASP A 142 -7.92 17.81 -4.31
C ASP A 142 -7.30 17.15 -3.06
N ALA A 143 -7.29 15.81 -3.02
CA ALA A 143 -6.71 15.05 -1.92
C ALA A 143 -5.21 15.33 -1.77
N LEU A 144 -4.48 15.22 -2.87
CA LEU A 144 -3.03 15.47 -2.88
C LEU A 144 -2.71 16.95 -2.60
N ALA A 145 -3.47 17.91 -3.18
CA ALA A 145 -3.28 19.33 -2.88
C ALA A 145 -3.55 19.65 -1.40
N THR A 146 -4.64 19.11 -0.84
CA THR A 146 -4.95 19.29 0.59
C THR A 146 -3.81 18.80 1.49
N LEU A 147 -3.29 17.59 1.23
CA LEU A 147 -2.21 17.01 2.02
C LEU A 147 -0.83 17.61 1.74
N SER A 148 -0.67 18.29 0.59
CA SER A 148 0.57 18.99 0.24
C SER A 148 0.69 20.37 0.88
N PHE A 149 -0.43 21.10 0.97
CA PHE A 149 -0.42 22.51 1.33
C PHE A 149 -1.10 22.84 2.66
N ASP A 150 -1.95 21.93 3.14
CA ASP A 150 -2.72 22.10 4.39
C ASP A 150 -2.67 20.81 5.23
N PHE A 151 -1.49 20.18 5.32
CA PHE A 151 -1.31 18.97 6.13
C PHE A 151 -1.62 19.27 7.59
N PRO A 152 -2.50 18.49 8.26
CA PRO A 152 -2.95 18.82 9.61
C PRO A 152 -1.81 18.69 10.65
N SER A 153 -1.86 19.52 11.68
CA SER A 153 -1.00 19.42 12.85
C SER A 153 -1.40 18.22 13.73
N GLY A 154 -0.51 17.78 14.62
CA GLY A 154 -0.81 16.69 15.56
C GLY A 154 -0.33 15.31 15.13
N ARG A 155 0.38 15.22 13.99
CA ARG A 155 1.14 14.03 13.57
C ARG A 155 2.42 14.44 12.83
N SER A 156 3.32 13.49 12.57
CA SER A 156 4.51 13.73 11.75
C SER A 156 4.12 14.31 10.39
N ASN A 157 4.67 15.48 10.07
CA ASN A 157 4.35 16.18 8.82
C ASN A 157 4.84 15.37 7.60
N ARG A 158 3.93 15.05 6.70
CA ARG A 158 4.19 14.32 5.45
C ARG A 158 3.88 15.16 4.20
N SER A 159 3.69 16.46 4.35
CA SER A 159 3.36 17.35 3.22
C SER A 159 4.36 17.26 2.07
N ALA A 160 5.65 17.08 2.36
CA ALA A 160 6.68 16.91 1.34
C ALA A 160 6.47 15.63 0.51
N PHE A 161 6.07 14.52 1.15
CA PHE A 161 5.71 13.29 0.44
C PHE A 161 4.51 13.50 -0.49
N PHE A 162 3.43 14.10 0.03
CA PHE A 162 2.23 14.34 -0.79
C PHE A 162 2.48 15.36 -1.90
N ARG A 163 3.39 16.31 -1.70
CA ARG A 163 3.81 17.24 -2.76
C ARG A 163 4.56 16.53 -3.88
N ALA A 164 5.42 15.57 -3.55
CA ALA A 164 6.08 14.74 -4.54
C ALA A 164 5.05 13.91 -5.32
N GLU A 165 4.07 13.29 -4.63
CA GLU A 165 3.00 12.54 -5.29
C GLU A 165 2.08 13.44 -6.13
N LEU A 166 1.82 14.68 -5.71
CA LEU A 166 1.09 15.67 -6.51
C LEU A 166 1.84 16.01 -7.81
N ALA A 167 3.17 16.16 -7.75
CA ALA A 167 4.00 16.37 -8.93
C ALA A 167 3.92 15.15 -9.88
N GLN A 168 4.03 13.92 -9.35
CA GLN A 168 3.89 12.71 -10.17
C GLN A 168 2.47 12.55 -10.74
N PHE A 169 1.43 12.97 -10.01
CA PHE A 169 0.06 13.00 -10.52
C PHE A 169 -0.08 13.94 -11.72
N LEU A 170 0.48 15.16 -11.63
CA LEU A 170 0.46 16.11 -12.75
C LEU A 170 1.22 15.57 -13.96
N ARG A 171 2.37 14.92 -13.74
CA ARG A 171 3.11 14.23 -14.80
C ARG A 171 2.27 13.12 -15.45
N LEU A 172 1.60 12.30 -14.63
CA LEU A 172 0.76 11.21 -15.11
C LEU A 172 -0.39 11.74 -15.97
N VAL A 173 -1.19 12.67 -15.44
CA VAL A 173 -2.36 13.19 -16.19
C VAL A 173 -1.96 13.95 -17.44
N SER A 174 -0.78 14.62 -17.46
CA SER A 174 -0.23 15.26 -18.66
C SER A 174 0.17 14.22 -19.71
N ARG A 175 0.83 13.14 -19.29
CA ARG A 175 1.25 12.05 -20.17
C ARG A 175 0.06 11.33 -20.83
N GLU A 176 -0.96 11.05 -20.02
CA GLU A 176 -2.15 10.30 -20.46
C GLU A 176 -3.23 11.19 -21.10
N GLY A 177 -3.08 12.51 -21.08
CA GLY A 177 -4.10 13.44 -21.56
C GLY A 177 -5.39 13.45 -20.73
N TRP A 178 -5.35 13.03 -19.48
CA TRP A 178 -6.53 12.97 -18.62
C TRP A 178 -6.93 14.36 -18.08
N ASP A 179 -8.23 14.55 -17.84
CA ASP A 179 -8.67 15.69 -17.01
C ASP A 179 -8.33 15.41 -15.54
N ALA A 180 -7.35 16.14 -15.01
CA ALA A 180 -6.91 16.03 -13.63
C ALA A 180 -8.06 16.15 -12.60
N THR A 181 -9.16 16.82 -12.97
CA THR A 181 -10.33 16.98 -12.09
C THR A 181 -11.32 15.86 -12.14
N ALA A 182 -11.19 14.93 -13.08
CA ALA A 182 -12.06 13.75 -13.23
C ALA A 182 -11.50 12.51 -12.52
N VAL A 183 -10.18 12.46 -12.30
CA VAL A 183 -9.54 11.31 -11.67
C VAL A 183 -9.94 11.20 -10.21
N THR A 184 -10.51 10.05 -9.82
CA THR A 184 -10.92 9.74 -8.46
C THR A 184 -10.06 8.65 -7.83
N GLY A 185 -10.01 8.64 -6.48
CA GLY A 185 -9.23 7.70 -5.71
C GLY A 185 -9.50 7.83 -4.21
N SER A 186 -8.57 7.33 -3.40
CA SER A 186 -8.68 7.43 -1.95
C SER A 186 -8.44 8.86 -1.42
N TYR A 187 -8.76 9.09 -0.18
CA TYR A 187 -8.48 10.35 0.52
C TYR A 187 -6.97 10.68 0.57
N ALA A 188 -6.10 9.70 0.38
CA ALA A 188 -4.65 9.88 0.32
C ALA A 188 -4.10 10.00 -1.11
N GLY A 189 -4.97 9.94 -2.14
CA GLY A 189 -4.58 10.09 -3.54
C GLY A 189 -4.16 8.78 -4.22
N ALA A 190 -4.42 7.63 -3.62
CA ALA A 190 -4.21 6.32 -4.24
C ALA A 190 -5.31 6.01 -5.26
N MET A 191 -4.99 5.33 -6.36
CA MET A 191 -5.83 5.21 -7.55
C MET A 191 -6.05 3.75 -7.96
N GLY A 192 -7.23 3.49 -8.53
CA GLY A 192 -7.61 2.22 -9.15
C GLY A 192 -7.78 1.07 -8.17
N MET A 193 -8.02 -0.13 -8.70
CA MET A 193 -8.17 -1.34 -7.89
C MET A 193 -6.92 -1.65 -7.05
N PRO A 194 -5.68 -1.44 -7.55
CA PRO A 194 -4.48 -1.73 -6.77
C PRO A 194 -4.12 -0.61 -5.77
N GLN A 195 -4.87 0.48 -5.70
CA GLN A 195 -4.60 1.63 -4.84
C GLN A 195 -3.16 2.16 -4.96
N PHE A 196 -2.67 2.27 -6.18
CA PHE A 196 -1.35 2.82 -6.47
C PHE A 196 -1.31 4.33 -6.25
N MET A 197 -0.26 4.80 -5.58
CA MET A 197 0.08 6.22 -5.60
C MET A 197 0.52 6.64 -7.02
N PRO A 198 0.40 7.92 -7.41
CA PRO A 198 0.79 8.39 -8.74
C PRO A 198 2.20 7.96 -9.18
N SER A 199 3.16 8.01 -8.27
CA SER A 199 4.52 7.51 -8.52
C SER A 199 4.55 6.01 -8.81
N SER A 200 3.73 5.23 -8.11
CA SER A 200 3.63 3.78 -8.35
C SER A 200 2.98 3.47 -9.69
N VAL A 201 1.96 4.24 -10.10
CA VAL A 201 1.38 4.09 -11.45
C VAL A 201 2.44 4.34 -12.52
N LEU A 202 3.21 5.43 -12.41
CA LEU A 202 4.26 5.74 -13.39
C LEU A 202 5.38 4.70 -13.47
N ASN A 203 5.71 4.07 -12.35
CA ASN A 203 6.85 3.15 -12.27
C ASN A 203 6.47 1.70 -12.52
N TYR A 204 5.28 1.26 -12.10
CA TYR A 204 4.94 -0.17 -12.03
C TYR A 204 3.71 -0.56 -12.82
N ALA A 205 2.80 0.37 -13.16
CA ALA A 205 1.64 0.02 -13.96
C ALA A 205 2.06 -0.39 -15.38
N ILE A 206 1.38 -1.40 -15.90
CA ILE A 206 1.64 -1.95 -17.24
C ILE A 206 0.32 -2.27 -17.95
N ASP A 207 0.33 -2.10 -19.26
CA ASP A 207 -0.64 -2.67 -20.18
C ASP A 207 -0.31 -4.17 -20.27
N PHE A 208 -1.13 -5.01 -19.63
CA PHE A 208 -0.84 -6.44 -19.51
C PHE A 208 -1.66 -7.29 -20.48
N ASP A 209 -2.74 -6.73 -21.04
CA ASP A 209 -3.53 -7.34 -22.09
C ASP A 209 -3.18 -6.82 -23.50
N ASP A 210 -2.16 -5.94 -23.61
CA ASP A 210 -1.65 -5.35 -24.83
C ASP A 210 -2.73 -4.61 -25.66
N ASP A 211 -3.72 -3.95 -24.98
CA ASP A 211 -4.78 -3.16 -25.63
C ASP A 211 -4.33 -1.73 -26.01
N GLY A 212 -3.10 -1.37 -25.66
CA GLY A 212 -2.45 -0.09 -25.97
C GLY A 212 -2.62 0.98 -24.89
N ARG A 213 -3.20 0.66 -23.73
CA ARG A 213 -3.38 1.59 -22.60
C ARG A 213 -3.26 0.86 -21.26
N VAL A 214 -3.00 1.62 -20.21
CA VAL A 214 -3.04 1.11 -18.83
C VAL A 214 -4.34 1.54 -18.16
N ASP A 215 -5.21 0.59 -17.79
CA ASP A 215 -6.48 0.87 -17.11
C ASP A 215 -6.57 0.13 -15.77
N LEU A 216 -6.11 0.77 -14.70
CA LEU A 216 -6.16 0.21 -13.34
C LEU A 216 -7.56 0.25 -12.69
N ASN A 217 -8.58 0.76 -13.38
CA ASN A 217 -9.97 0.77 -12.92
C ASN A 217 -10.81 -0.30 -13.63
N GLY A 218 -10.64 -0.49 -14.93
CA GLY A 218 -11.48 -1.35 -15.77
C GLY A 218 -10.82 -2.64 -16.23
N SER A 219 -9.49 -2.66 -16.49
CA SER A 219 -8.77 -3.86 -16.91
C SER A 219 -8.25 -4.66 -15.70
N HIS A 220 -8.84 -5.83 -15.45
CA HIS A 220 -8.32 -6.75 -14.44
C HIS A 220 -6.93 -7.28 -14.82
N ALA A 221 -6.65 -7.42 -16.09
CA ALA A 221 -5.35 -7.85 -16.59
C ALA A 221 -4.25 -6.86 -16.16
N ASP A 222 -4.46 -5.57 -16.42
CA ASP A 222 -3.51 -4.53 -16.03
C ASP A 222 -3.31 -4.45 -14.53
N VAL A 223 -4.39 -4.58 -13.77
CA VAL A 223 -4.33 -4.62 -12.30
C VAL A 223 -3.45 -5.79 -11.83
N ILE A 224 -3.70 -7.00 -12.34
CA ILE A 224 -2.96 -8.21 -11.99
C ILE A 224 -1.49 -8.08 -12.36
N GLY A 225 -1.21 -7.70 -13.60
CA GLY A 225 0.15 -7.51 -14.10
C GLY A 225 0.91 -6.45 -13.31
N SER A 226 0.26 -5.31 -13.04
CA SER A 226 0.87 -4.19 -12.30
C SER A 226 1.17 -4.54 -10.83
N VAL A 227 0.26 -5.24 -10.14
CA VAL A 227 0.47 -5.71 -8.76
C VAL A 227 1.63 -6.70 -8.71
N ALA A 228 1.65 -7.68 -9.61
CA ALA A 228 2.71 -8.67 -9.67
C ALA A 228 4.07 -8.03 -9.98
N ARG A 229 4.13 -7.12 -10.94
CA ARG A 229 5.33 -6.34 -11.26
C ARG A 229 5.81 -5.52 -10.07
N PHE A 230 4.91 -4.83 -9.37
CA PHE A 230 5.27 -4.07 -8.17
C PHE A 230 6.01 -4.94 -7.15
N LEU A 231 5.50 -6.12 -6.83
CA LEU A 231 6.14 -7.02 -5.88
C LEU A 231 7.48 -7.53 -6.39
N ALA A 232 7.59 -7.90 -7.66
CA ALA A 232 8.83 -8.36 -8.27
C ALA A 232 9.93 -7.29 -8.19
N GLU A 233 9.62 -6.05 -8.55
CA GLU A 233 10.54 -4.90 -8.47
C GLU A 233 10.92 -4.53 -7.02
N HIS A 234 10.10 -4.93 -6.04
CA HIS A 234 10.40 -4.77 -4.61
C HIS A 234 11.04 -6.00 -3.97
N GLY A 235 11.57 -6.91 -4.78
CA GLY A 235 12.38 -8.03 -4.32
C GLY A 235 11.60 -9.28 -3.94
N TRP A 236 10.40 -9.47 -4.47
CA TRP A 236 9.70 -10.76 -4.39
C TRP A 236 10.54 -11.86 -5.02
N ARG A 237 10.63 -12.99 -4.36
CA ARG A 237 11.37 -14.17 -4.83
C ARG A 237 10.43 -15.34 -5.07
N ARG A 238 10.43 -15.86 -6.29
CA ARG A 238 9.64 -17.02 -6.68
C ARG A 238 9.93 -18.22 -5.76
N GLY A 239 8.87 -18.88 -5.29
CA GLY A 239 8.97 -20.08 -4.48
C GLY A 239 9.40 -19.87 -3.02
N MET A 240 9.79 -18.65 -2.63
CA MET A 240 10.13 -18.37 -1.25
C MET A 240 8.83 -18.17 -0.44
N PRO A 241 8.66 -18.81 0.72
CA PRO A 241 7.55 -18.54 1.63
C PRO A 241 7.54 -17.07 2.09
N THR A 242 6.38 -16.55 2.47
CA THR A 242 6.28 -15.19 3.02
C THR A 242 6.80 -15.12 4.46
N HIS A 243 6.57 -16.15 5.24
CA HIS A 243 6.99 -16.24 6.65
C HIS A 243 6.94 -17.68 7.13
N TYR A 244 7.57 -17.91 8.27
CA TYR A 244 7.54 -19.17 9.03
C TYR A 244 6.94 -18.94 10.41
N ARG A 245 6.56 -20.03 11.06
CA ARG A 245 6.19 -20.03 12.48
C ARG A 245 7.43 -19.78 13.33
N VAL A 246 7.25 -19.08 14.44
CA VAL A 246 8.32 -18.81 15.40
C VAL A 246 7.75 -18.64 16.79
N GLU A 247 8.40 -19.25 17.77
CA GLU A 247 8.23 -18.86 19.18
C GLU A 247 9.35 -17.88 19.52
N PRO A 248 9.02 -16.67 20.02
CA PRO A 248 10.01 -15.66 20.33
C PRO A 248 10.89 -16.08 21.50
N PRO A 249 12.08 -15.50 21.68
CA PRO A 249 12.88 -15.71 22.87
C PRO A 249 12.11 -15.45 24.16
N GLY A 250 12.29 -16.32 25.15
CA GLY A 250 11.78 -16.09 26.51
C GLY A 250 12.48 -14.93 27.19
N ASP A 251 13.79 -14.76 26.92
CA ASP A 251 14.56 -13.63 27.41
C ASP A 251 14.12 -12.31 26.75
N ILE A 252 13.85 -11.30 27.57
CA ILE A 252 13.31 -10.01 27.10
C ILE A 252 14.35 -9.20 26.31
N VAL A 253 15.64 -9.34 26.65
CA VAL A 253 16.71 -8.59 25.98
C VAL A 253 16.95 -9.16 24.58
N ASP A 254 17.06 -10.49 24.46
CA ASP A 254 17.23 -11.16 23.17
C ASP A 254 16.02 -10.96 22.26
N ARG A 255 14.80 -11.02 22.80
CA ARG A 255 13.59 -10.70 22.06
C ARG A 255 13.59 -9.25 21.58
N ALA A 256 13.92 -8.29 22.43
CA ALA A 256 13.99 -6.89 22.05
C ALA A 256 15.05 -6.63 20.96
N LEU A 257 16.19 -7.32 21.01
CA LEU A 257 17.22 -7.22 19.98
C LEU A 257 16.75 -7.75 18.62
N LEU A 258 16.03 -8.87 18.59
CA LEU A 258 15.47 -9.42 17.36
C LEU A 258 14.36 -8.55 16.77
N LEU A 259 13.66 -7.75 17.59
CA LEU A 259 12.61 -6.82 17.15
C LEU A 259 13.14 -5.46 16.65
N VAL A 260 14.42 -5.11 16.91
CA VAL A 260 15.00 -3.80 16.49
C VAL A 260 14.87 -3.52 15.00
N PRO A 261 15.11 -4.49 14.09
CA PRO A 261 14.99 -4.26 12.64
C PRO A 261 13.53 -4.15 12.16
N ASP A 262 12.54 -4.38 13.04
CA ASP A 262 11.12 -4.41 12.71
C ASP A 262 10.84 -5.47 11.60
N ILE A 263 10.26 -5.03 10.50
CA ILE A 263 9.90 -5.90 9.36
C ILE A 263 11.07 -6.25 8.42
N VAL A 264 12.27 -5.70 8.67
CA VAL A 264 13.40 -5.88 7.75
C VAL A 264 14.15 -7.18 8.07
N PRO A 265 14.21 -8.15 7.13
CA PRO A 265 14.96 -9.39 7.35
C PRO A 265 16.45 -9.10 7.62
N SER A 266 16.92 -9.40 8.83
CA SER A 266 18.24 -8.99 9.28
C SER A 266 19.07 -10.07 9.99
N PHE A 267 18.44 -11.17 10.37
CA PHE A 267 19.08 -12.26 11.12
C PHE A 267 19.01 -13.57 10.35
N SER A 268 20.11 -14.31 10.29
CA SER A 268 20.02 -15.69 9.81
C SER A 268 19.19 -16.55 10.78
N PRO A 269 18.60 -17.69 10.32
CA PRO A 269 17.93 -18.63 11.23
C PRO A 269 18.77 -19.05 12.42
N ALA A 270 20.06 -19.32 12.19
CA ALA A 270 21.01 -19.69 13.24
C ALA A 270 21.20 -18.56 14.28
N GLN A 271 21.28 -17.30 13.84
CA GLN A 271 21.38 -16.15 14.76
C GLN A 271 20.10 -15.98 15.59
N MET A 272 18.93 -16.20 15.00
CA MET A 272 17.65 -16.18 15.75
C MET A 272 17.60 -17.32 16.78
N ALA A 273 17.99 -18.53 16.39
CA ALA A 273 18.03 -19.69 17.29
C ALA A 273 19.04 -19.51 18.44
N GLN A 274 20.23 -18.96 18.17
CA GLN A 274 21.24 -18.63 19.20
C GLN A 274 20.73 -17.64 20.24
N ARG A 275 19.78 -16.79 19.88
CA ARG A 275 19.08 -15.85 20.79
C ARG A 275 17.83 -16.46 21.43
N GLY A 276 17.60 -17.77 21.29
CA GLY A 276 16.50 -18.47 21.94
C GLY A 276 15.17 -18.42 21.19
N ALA A 277 15.11 -17.93 19.96
CA ALA A 277 13.93 -18.10 19.11
C ALA A 277 13.81 -19.57 18.67
N ARG A 278 12.61 -20.14 18.72
CA ARG A 278 12.35 -21.48 18.24
C ARG A 278 11.71 -21.40 16.85
N LEU A 279 12.44 -21.87 15.87
CA LEU A 279 12.02 -21.96 14.47
C LEU A 279 11.67 -23.40 14.14
N ASP A 280 10.75 -23.61 13.21
CA ASP A 280 10.48 -24.93 12.64
C ASP A 280 11.62 -25.38 11.69
N ASP A 281 11.58 -26.65 11.27
CA ASP A 281 12.64 -27.23 10.44
C ASP A 281 12.79 -26.53 9.08
N GLU A 282 11.69 -26.06 8.48
CA GLU A 282 11.72 -25.31 7.22
C GLU A 282 12.39 -23.95 7.40
N ALA A 283 12.06 -23.26 8.49
CA ALA A 283 12.68 -21.97 8.81
C ALA A 283 14.18 -22.10 9.12
N LEU A 284 14.59 -23.20 9.76
CA LEU A 284 16.02 -23.47 10.03
C LEU A 284 16.81 -23.73 8.74
N GLN A 285 16.18 -24.23 7.69
CA GLN A 285 16.79 -24.45 6.37
C GLN A 285 16.69 -23.22 5.45
N HIS A 286 16.07 -22.14 5.91
CA HIS A 286 15.90 -20.94 5.07
C HIS A 286 17.25 -20.32 4.69
N GLU A 287 17.47 -20.17 3.38
CA GLU A 287 18.64 -19.48 2.83
C GLU A 287 18.39 -17.98 2.78
N GLY A 288 18.94 -17.26 3.74
CA GLY A 288 18.82 -15.80 3.82
C GLY A 288 18.51 -15.31 5.23
N SER A 289 18.10 -14.04 5.29
CA SER A 289 17.74 -13.42 6.56
C SER A 289 16.23 -13.48 6.82
N LEU A 290 15.88 -13.54 8.10
CA LEU A 290 14.53 -13.45 8.64
C LEU A 290 14.40 -12.21 9.52
N SER A 291 13.18 -11.77 9.74
CA SER A 291 12.81 -10.74 10.73
C SER A 291 11.90 -11.36 11.79
N LEU A 292 12.11 -11.06 13.06
CA LEU A 292 11.10 -11.36 14.08
C LEU A 292 10.04 -10.26 14.04
N VAL A 293 8.83 -10.62 13.64
CA VAL A 293 7.72 -9.68 13.49
C VAL A 293 6.70 -9.91 14.60
N GLU A 294 6.40 -8.86 15.36
CA GLU A 294 5.43 -8.88 16.45
C GLU A 294 4.09 -8.27 16.00
N LEU A 295 3.00 -8.94 16.33
CA LEU A 295 1.63 -8.47 16.10
C LEU A 295 0.89 -8.43 17.45
N LEU A 296 0.66 -7.23 17.95
CA LEU A 296 -0.04 -7.02 19.20
C LEU A 296 -1.53 -7.39 19.08
N ASN A 297 -2.08 -8.00 20.13
CA ASN A 297 -3.48 -8.46 20.20
C ASN A 297 -4.28 -7.72 21.30
N GLY A 298 -4.03 -6.43 21.46
CA GLY A 298 -4.62 -5.64 22.57
C GLY A 298 -4.03 -6.09 23.90
N GLU A 299 -4.87 -6.59 24.81
CA GLU A 299 -4.46 -7.11 26.13
C GLU A 299 -4.03 -8.59 26.07
N ALA A 300 -4.35 -9.30 24.99
CA ALA A 300 -3.92 -10.69 24.82
C ALA A 300 -2.44 -10.78 24.40
N PRO A 301 -1.79 -11.94 24.61
CA PRO A 301 -0.41 -12.15 24.20
C PRO A 301 -0.21 -11.84 22.71
N PRO A 302 0.90 -11.20 22.33
CA PRO A 302 1.20 -10.94 20.93
C PRO A 302 1.44 -12.22 20.14
N SER A 303 1.15 -12.19 18.84
CA SER A 303 1.52 -13.21 17.87
C SER A 303 2.86 -12.87 17.23
N TYR A 304 3.62 -13.89 16.82
CA TYR A 304 4.92 -13.69 16.17
C TYR A 304 5.01 -14.50 14.89
N VAL A 305 5.72 -13.94 13.90
CA VAL A 305 6.10 -14.65 12.68
C VAL A 305 7.56 -14.34 12.34
N ALA A 306 8.25 -15.30 11.71
CA ALA A 306 9.57 -15.09 11.14
C ALA A 306 9.42 -14.68 9.67
N GLY A 307 9.42 -13.38 9.39
CA GLY A 307 9.20 -12.80 8.06
C GLY A 307 10.42 -12.97 7.16
N THR A 308 10.19 -13.39 5.91
CA THR A 308 11.21 -13.52 4.87
C THR A 308 11.32 -12.26 4.03
N GLN A 309 12.12 -12.30 2.96
CA GLN A 309 12.17 -11.25 1.94
C GLN A 309 10.79 -11.04 1.26
N ASN A 310 9.98 -12.09 1.08
CA ASN A 310 8.65 -11.96 0.49
C ASN A 310 7.65 -11.29 1.44
N PHE A 311 7.76 -11.52 2.74
CA PHE A 311 7.01 -10.74 3.73
C PHE A 311 7.38 -9.25 3.66
N TYR A 312 8.68 -8.96 3.57
CA TYR A 312 9.17 -7.59 3.42
C TYR A 312 8.69 -6.94 2.12
N ALA A 313 8.67 -7.66 1.00
CA ALA A 313 8.15 -7.16 -0.29
C ALA A 313 6.68 -6.72 -0.17
N LEU A 314 5.83 -7.48 0.55
CA LEU A 314 4.45 -7.08 0.84
C LEU A 314 4.39 -5.78 1.65
N THR A 315 5.31 -5.58 2.60
CA THR A 315 5.35 -4.33 3.37
C THR A 315 5.81 -3.12 2.55
N ARG A 316 6.31 -3.31 1.33
CA ARG A 316 6.60 -2.19 0.41
C ARG A 316 5.34 -1.63 -0.21
N TYR A 317 4.29 -2.44 -0.31
CA TYR A 317 2.97 -2.00 -0.73
C TYR A 317 2.33 -1.09 0.33
N ASN A 318 2.36 -1.55 1.58
CA ASN A 318 1.94 -0.78 2.74
C ASN A 318 2.87 -1.13 3.92
N ALA A 319 3.56 -0.15 4.50
CA ALA A 319 4.57 -0.34 5.54
C ALA A 319 3.94 -0.77 6.89
N SER A 320 3.29 -1.93 6.90
CA SER A 320 2.58 -2.50 8.05
C SER A 320 2.66 -4.02 8.04
N SER A 321 3.17 -4.61 9.12
CA SER A 321 3.14 -6.06 9.33
C SER A 321 1.71 -6.61 9.37
N TYR A 322 0.76 -5.84 9.92
CA TYR A 322 -0.66 -6.19 9.95
C TYR A 322 -1.26 -6.29 8.54
N TYR A 323 -0.90 -5.35 7.67
CA TYR A 323 -1.30 -5.38 6.26
C TYR A 323 -0.75 -6.61 5.55
N ALA A 324 0.56 -6.84 5.64
CA ALA A 324 1.20 -7.95 4.97
C ALA A 324 0.57 -9.30 5.39
N LEU A 325 0.33 -9.48 6.69
CA LEU A 325 -0.29 -10.72 7.17
C LEU A 325 -1.77 -10.82 6.81
N ALA A 326 -2.53 -9.71 6.74
CA ALA A 326 -3.92 -9.73 6.27
C ALA A 326 -4.03 -10.14 4.80
N VAL A 327 -3.13 -9.64 3.93
CA VAL A 327 -3.01 -10.09 2.54
C VAL A 327 -2.77 -11.59 2.48
N ILE A 328 -1.78 -12.10 3.23
CA ILE A 328 -1.40 -13.51 3.23
C ILE A 328 -2.55 -14.39 3.74
N GLU A 329 -3.23 -13.99 4.79
CA GLU A 329 -4.32 -14.79 5.36
C GLU A 329 -5.58 -14.77 4.48
N LEU A 330 -5.91 -13.63 3.87
CA LEU A 330 -6.98 -13.59 2.88
C LEU A 330 -6.63 -14.45 1.67
N ALA A 331 -5.40 -14.34 1.15
CA ALA A 331 -4.89 -15.16 0.05
C ALA A 331 -5.09 -16.66 0.32
N ARG A 332 -4.62 -17.13 1.47
CA ARG A 332 -4.77 -18.54 1.90
C ARG A 332 -6.23 -18.95 2.04
N ALA A 333 -7.07 -18.10 2.61
CA ALA A 333 -8.49 -18.40 2.80
C ALA A 333 -9.25 -18.48 1.47
N VAL A 334 -8.91 -17.62 0.51
CA VAL A 334 -9.50 -17.67 -0.85
C VAL A 334 -9.02 -18.95 -1.57
N SER A 335 -7.72 -19.24 -1.56
CA SER A 335 -7.14 -20.44 -2.19
C SER A 335 -7.67 -21.76 -1.62
N ALA A 336 -8.20 -21.76 -0.40
CA ALA A 336 -8.76 -22.96 0.23
C ALA A 336 -10.20 -23.28 -0.22
N VAL A 337 -10.88 -22.36 -0.89
CA VAL A 337 -12.28 -22.51 -1.33
C VAL A 337 -12.43 -22.41 -2.87
N ASP A 338 -11.36 -22.08 -3.59
CA ASP A 338 -11.27 -22.11 -5.04
C ASP A 338 -10.87 -23.53 -5.50
#